data_b9e713963fc501a5d2e630dc174f271b
#
_entry.id   b9e713963fc501a5d2e630dc174f271b
#
_cell.length_a   1.000
_cell.length_b   1.000
_cell.length_c   1.000
_cell.angle_alpha   90.00
_cell.angle_beta   90.00
_cell.angle_gamma   90.00
#
_symmetry.space_group_name_H-M   'P 1'
#
loop_
_entity.id
_entity.type
_entity.pdbx_description
1 polymer ?
#
loop_
_entity_poly.entity_id
_entity_poly.type
_entity_poly.pdbx_seq_one_letter_code
_entity_poly.pdbx_strand_id
1 'polypeptide(L)'
;MTFSRRSLLAAGTSALFLSGVTLGCARRPAMLEIQNTAAGTLRDVTVPFDPKRLAVLDFSVMENLQAWGLTDRMVAAVSPTTLTWIKKPGDGVALVKSLKSAETAPVKAVNPDLIFISGRIALAYDAFNSVAATLVLVPDYKKGAWASFKENITTLARIFGKENEAAAAIAGFQKRIDAIRAKAAGERIAVMMCVGGRAGLLPPEGRCSLLTEALGFTNVMPARTGATPTKGAAPRKAPTAAEIAAGNAKTFAKLKETNPDRVFVLNKDLAVGAKEPKLLEAITAGQKDWAGTAAVKAGRVTELTGPAWYLGEGGVYSMDRMLTDVEKALGL
;
A
#
# COMPACT_ATOMS: atom_id res chain seq x y z
N MET A 1 61.38 57.71 -38.71
CA MET A 1 60.65 58.98 -38.54
C MET A 1 59.53 58.68 -37.61
N THR A 2 59.69 58.83 -36.38
CA THR A 2 59.49 59.99 -35.45
C THR A 2 58.04 60.37 -35.26
N PHE A 3 57.69 60.30 -33.96
CA PHE A 3 56.71 61.05 -33.18
C PHE A 3 55.22 60.52 -33.17
N SER A 4 54.51 60.58 -32.09
CA SER A 4 54.68 60.93 -30.66
C SER A 4 53.28 60.79 -29.98
N ARG A 5 53.29 60.21 -28.80
CA ARG A 5 52.55 60.55 -27.55
C ARG A 5 51.23 61.39 -27.60
N ARG A 6 50.19 60.94 -27.00
CA ARG A 6 49.60 61.37 -25.69
C ARG A 6 48.15 60.88 -25.66
N SER A 7 47.84 60.00 -24.74
CA SER A 7 47.15 60.20 -23.45
C SER A 7 45.74 60.78 -23.58
N LEU A 8 44.78 60.01 -23.19
CA LEU A 8 43.80 60.46 -22.19
C LEU A 8 43.05 59.23 -21.61
N LEU A 9 43.19 59.11 -20.30
CA LEU A 9 42.41 58.21 -19.46
C LEU A 9 40.96 58.60 -19.50
N ALA A 10 40.06 57.62 -19.72
CA ALA A 10 38.70 57.70 -19.25
C ALA A 10 38.41 56.42 -18.46
N ALA A 11 38.40 56.55 -17.15
CA ALA A 11 37.99 55.51 -16.22
C ALA A 11 36.46 55.34 -16.32
N GLY A 12 36.05 54.25 -16.99
CA GLY A 12 34.67 53.76 -16.98
C GLY A 12 34.54 52.72 -15.88
N THR A 13 34.04 53.11 -14.74
CA THR A 13 33.61 52.19 -13.66
C THR A 13 32.39 51.39 -14.15
N SER A 14 32.62 50.18 -14.65
CA SER A 14 31.56 49.21 -14.87
C SER A 14 31.10 48.67 -13.51
N ALA A 15 30.01 49.22 -13.01
CA ALA A 15 29.28 48.67 -11.87
C ALA A 15 28.68 47.33 -12.34
N LEU A 16 29.28 46.22 -11.91
CA LEU A 16 28.67 44.91 -11.96
C LEU A 16 27.46 44.92 -11.01
N PHE A 17 26.28 45.10 -11.55
CA PHE A 17 25.05 44.74 -10.86
C PHE A 17 25.05 43.20 -10.72
N LEU A 18 25.52 42.66 -9.61
CA LEU A 18 25.14 41.34 -9.14
C LEU A 18 23.66 41.42 -8.82
N SER A 19 22.84 41.04 -9.79
CA SER A 19 21.43 40.69 -9.55
C SER A 19 21.46 39.45 -8.66
N GLY A 20 21.42 39.67 -7.36
CA GLY A 20 21.18 38.61 -6.39
C GLY A 20 19.82 38.01 -6.70
N VAL A 21 19.82 36.86 -7.38
CA VAL A 21 18.64 35.97 -7.41
C VAL A 21 18.47 35.48 -5.99
N THR A 22 17.72 36.23 -5.19
CA THR A 22 17.16 35.69 -3.95
C THR A 22 16.24 34.54 -4.40
N LEU A 23 16.71 33.31 -4.30
CA LEU A 23 15.82 32.15 -4.24
C LEU A 23 14.92 32.38 -3.02
N GLY A 24 13.79 33.05 -3.26
CA GLY A 24 12.76 33.17 -2.27
C GLY A 24 12.31 31.75 -1.91
N CYS A 25 12.66 31.28 -0.73
CA CYS A 25 12.01 30.11 -0.16
C CYS A 25 10.52 30.41 -0.15
N ALA A 26 9.79 29.89 -1.15
CA ALA A 26 8.34 30.01 -1.19
C ALA A 26 7.82 29.45 0.14
N ARG A 27 7.24 30.31 0.97
CA ARG A 27 6.69 29.91 2.27
C ARG A 27 5.60 28.89 2.00
N ARG A 28 5.77 27.65 2.49
CA ARG A 28 4.77 26.61 2.33
C ARG A 28 3.43 27.08 2.93
N PRO A 29 2.30 26.80 2.30
CA PRO A 29 1.00 27.21 2.81
C PRO A 29 0.73 26.57 4.17
N ALA A 30 0.04 27.25 5.06
CA ALA A 30 -0.36 26.71 6.37
C ALA A 30 -1.41 25.59 6.24
N MET A 31 -2.22 25.63 5.17
CA MET A 31 -3.26 24.67 4.85
C MET A 31 -3.09 24.19 3.40
N LEU A 32 -3.48 22.96 3.14
CA LEU A 32 -3.44 22.32 1.83
C LEU A 32 -4.82 21.81 1.45
N GLU A 33 -5.21 21.97 0.20
CA GLU A 33 -6.36 21.30 -0.38
C GLU A 33 -5.92 19.94 -0.94
N ILE A 34 -6.57 18.87 -0.47
CA ILE A 34 -6.30 17.48 -0.88
C ILE A 34 -7.59 16.88 -1.41
N GLN A 35 -7.53 16.39 -2.64
CA GLN A 35 -8.60 15.54 -3.16
C GLN A 35 -8.50 14.15 -2.54
N ASN A 36 -9.58 13.70 -1.93
CA ASN A 36 -9.61 12.41 -1.22
C ASN A 36 -10.89 11.64 -1.53
N THR A 37 -10.76 10.36 -1.83
CA THR A 37 -11.90 9.47 -2.06
C THR A 37 -12.16 8.60 -0.83
N ALA A 38 -13.28 8.85 -0.16
CA ALA A 38 -13.72 8.06 0.99
C ALA A 38 -15.06 7.37 0.67
N ALA A 39 -15.13 6.06 0.88
CA ALA A 39 -16.33 5.24 0.63
C ALA A 39 -16.92 5.40 -0.80
N GLY A 40 -16.05 5.69 -1.80
CA GLY A 40 -16.46 5.89 -3.20
C GLY A 40 -16.88 7.31 -3.55
N THR A 41 -16.85 8.24 -2.58
CA THR A 41 -17.16 9.66 -2.80
C THR A 41 -15.89 10.48 -2.82
N LEU A 42 -15.66 11.25 -3.89
CA LEU A 42 -14.57 12.23 -3.98
C LEU A 42 -14.93 13.47 -3.14
N ARG A 43 -13.97 13.97 -2.38
CA ARG A 43 -14.08 15.13 -1.50
C ARG A 43 -12.83 15.98 -1.61
N ASP A 44 -13.01 17.29 -1.53
CA ASP A 44 -11.91 18.23 -1.29
C ASP A 44 -11.79 18.43 0.22
N VAL A 45 -10.61 18.17 0.75
CA VAL A 45 -10.34 18.21 2.21
C VAL A 45 -9.22 19.20 2.47
N THR A 46 -9.52 20.23 3.26
CA THR A 46 -8.52 21.18 3.73
C THR A 46 -7.79 20.59 4.93
N VAL A 47 -6.49 20.39 4.82
CA VAL A 47 -5.64 19.79 5.88
C VAL A 47 -4.52 20.73 6.28
N PRO A 48 -4.06 20.72 7.54
CA PRO A 48 -2.89 21.50 7.95
C PRO A 48 -1.63 20.99 7.25
N PHE A 49 -0.72 21.91 6.90
CA PHE A 49 0.64 21.55 6.51
C PHE A 49 1.46 21.23 7.76
N ASP A 50 2.20 20.13 7.71
CA ASP A 50 3.09 19.63 8.78
C ASP A 50 2.38 19.46 10.15
N PRO A 51 1.22 18.75 10.19
CA PRO A 51 0.45 18.55 11.41
C PRO A 51 1.29 17.85 12.49
N LYS A 52 1.02 18.18 13.76
CA LYS A 52 1.82 17.70 14.89
C LYS A 52 1.13 16.61 15.71
N ARG A 53 -0.19 16.50 15.59
CA ARG A 53 -1.03 15.56 16.38
C ARG A 53 -1.84 14.69 15.43
N LEU A 54 -1.40 13.46 15.21
CA LEU A 54 -1.97 12.56 14.21
C LEU A 54 -2.76 11.43 14.87
N ALA A 55 -3.97 11.19 14.38
CA ALA A 55 -4.66 9.93 14.63
C ALA A 55 -4.50 9.02 13.40
N VAL A 56 -3.80 7.91 13.55
CA VAL A 56 -3.42 7.05 12.43
C VAL A 56 -4.04 5.66 12.57
N LEU A 57 -5.15 5.46 11.88
CA LEU A 57 -5.93 4.22 11.86
C LEU A 57 -5.74 3.46 10.53
N ASP A 58 -4.52 3.56 9.99
CA ASP A 58 -4.10 2.88 8.77
C ASP A 58 -2.61 2.49 8.86
N PHE A 59 -2.30 1.22 8.57
CA PHE A 59 -0.93 0.72 8.68
C PHE A 59 0.00 1.25 7.59
N SER A 60 -0.50 1.49 6.38
CA SER A 60 0.33 2.03 5.31
C SER A 60 0.83 3.43 5.63
N VAL A 61 -0.05 4.26 6.22
CA VAL A 61 0.33 5.59 6.71
C VAL A 61 1.31 5.49 7.87
N MET A 62 1.10 4.56 8.84
CA MET A 62 2.07 4.34 9.92
C MET A 62 3.46 3.98 9.40
N GLU A 63 3.55 3.11 8.38
CA GLU A 63 4.82 2.75 7.75
C GLU A 63 5.53 3.96 7.14
N ASN A 64 4.81 4.77 6.39
CA ASN A 64 5.35 5.95 5.72
C ASN A 64 5.82 7.00 6.74
N LEU A 65 5.03 7.24 7.79
CA LEU A 65 5.43 8.12 8.89
C LEU A 65 6.66 7.58 9.64
N GLN A 66 6.75 6.27 9.85
CA GLN A 66 7.92 5.65 10.46
C GLN A 66 9.17 5.81 9.59
N ALA A 67 9.05 5.60 8.28
CA ALA A 67 10.16 5.78 7.34
C ALA A 67 10.68 7.22 7.32
N TRP A 68 9.82 8.18 7.60
CA TRP A 68 10.15 9.61 7.64
C TRP A 68 10.49 10.15 9.04
N GLY A 69 10.53 9.29 10.08
CA GLY A 69 10.85 9.68 11.45
C GLY A 69 9.79 10.53 12.14
N LEU A 70 8.51 10.34 11.78
CA LEU A 70 7.36 11.15 12.26
C LEU A 70 6.43 10.40 13.23
N THR A 71 6.85 9.26 13.77
CA THR A 71 6.03 8.42 14.64
C THR A 71 5.69 9.05 15.99
N ASP A 72 6.51 9.96 16.46
CA ASP A 72 6.31 10.76 17.69
C ASP A 72 5.09 11.69 17.62
N ARG A 73 4.61 11.98 16.40
CA ARG A 73 3.41 12.79 16.18
C ARG A 73 2.10 12.03 16.35
N MET A 74 2.14 10.69 16.43
CA MET A 74 0.94 9.89 16.61
C MET A 74 0.41 10.03 18.03
N VAL A 75 -0.79 10.57 18.17
CA VAL A 75 -1.52 10.69 19.46
C VAL A 75 -2.63 9.65 19.60
N ALA A 76 -3.08 9.08 18.47
CA ALA A 76 -3.93 7.89 18.45
C ALA A 76 -3.49 6.97 17.32
N ALA A 77 -3.55 5.66 17.52
CA ALA A 77 -3.15 4.67 16.53
C ALA A 77 -3.85 3.33 16.73
N VAL A 78 -3.83 2.48 15.71
CA VAL A 78 -4.17 1.06 15.86
C VAL A 78 -2.89 0.24 16.11
N SER A 79 -2.97 -0.77 16.97
CA SER A 79 -1.80 -1.60 17.30
C SER A 79 -1.45 -2.54 16.13
N PRO A 80 -0.20 -2.50 15.60
CA PRO A 80 0.26 -3.40 14.55
C PRO A 80 0.60 -4.77 15.13
N THR A 81 -0.33 -5.72 15.09
CA THR A 81 -0.13 -7.05 15.70
C THR A 81 0.69 -8.00 14.81
N THR A 82 0.54 -7.92 13.49
CA THR A 82 1.19 -8.83 12.53
C THR A 82 2.23 -8.16 11.64
N LEU A 83 2.23 -6.83 11.55
CA LEU A 83 3.24 -6.06 10.83
C LEU A 83 4.43 -5.80 11.78
N THR A 84 5.26 -6.80 11.97
CA THR A 84 6.37 -6.79 12.95
C THR A 84 7.45 -5.75 12.66
N TRP A 85 7.45 -5.17 11.48
CA TRP A 85 8.36 -4.10 11.06
C TRP A 85 7.85 -2.68 11.40
N ILE A 86 6.59 -2.55 11.81
CA ILE A 86 6.05 -1.30 12.34
C ILE A 86 6.33 -1.26 13.85
N LYS A 87 6.96 -0.20 14.30
CA LYS A 87 7.17 0.04 15.73
C LYS A 87 5.80 0.18 16.41
N LYS A 88 5.66 -0.43 17.57
CA LYS A 88 4.47 -0.23 18.38
C LYS A 88 4.34 1.25 18.75
N PRO A 89 3.11 1.79 18.78
CA PRO A 89 2.88 3.13 19.28
C PRO A 89 3.44 3.29 20.70
N GLY A 90 4.06 4.45 20.98
CA GLY A 90 4.68 4.74 22.26
C GLY A 90 3.65 4.89 23.39
N ASP A 91 4.18 5.02 24.61
CA ASP A 91 3.37 5.31 25.78
C ASP A 91 2.62 6.65 25.62
N GLY A 92 1.36 6.70 26.06
CA GLY A 92 0.52 7.88 25.91
C GLY A 92 -0.23 7.98 24.56
N VAL A 93 0.03 7.10 23.59
CA VAL A 93 -0.75 7.03 22.36
C VAL A 93 -2.07 6.29 22.63
N ALA A 94 -3.21 6.91 22.33
CA ALA A 94 -4.52 6.28 22.47
C ALA A 94 -4.68 5.13 21.47
N LEU A 95 -4.83 3.91 21.97
CA LEU A 95 -4.97 2.74 21.11
C LEU A 95 -6.43 2.49 20.73
N VAL A 96 -6.69 2.45 19.43
CA VAL A 96 -7.95 1.98 18.86
C VAL A 96 -7.88 0.46 18.70
N LYS A 97 -8.95 -0.24 19.07
CA LYS A 97 -8.97 -1.72 19.19
C LYS A 97 -8.59 -2.46 17.91
N SER A 98 -8.99 -1.96 16.75
CA SER A 98 -8.69 -2.61 15.46
C SER A 98 -8.97 -1.69 14.26
N LEU A 99 -8.44 -2.05 13.10
CA LEU A 99 -8.76 -1.39 11.81
C LEU A 99 -10.25 -1.50 11.39
N LYS A 100 -11.08 -2.20 12.15
CA LYS A 100 -12.52 -2.32 11.91
C LYS A 100 -13.34 -1.52 12.92
N SER A 101 -12.69 -0.92 13.92
CA SER A 101 -13.37 -0.11 14.93
C SER A 101 -13.62 1.29 14.38
N ALA A 102 -14.88 1.66 14.29
CA ALA A 102 -15.32 3.00 13.93
C ALA A 102 -15.55 3.91 15.15
N GLU A 103 -14.95 3.57 16.30
CA GLU A 103 -15.06 4.32 17.54
C GLU A 103 -14.28 5.64 17.43
N THR A 104 -14.98 6.76 17.47
CA THR A 104 -14.37 8.11 17.40
C THR A 104 -13.99 8.64 18.78
N ALA A 105 -14.58 8.14 19.86
CA ALA A 105 -14.36 8.66 21.22
C ALA A 105 -12.88 8.67 21.66
N PRO A 106 -12.10 7.58 21.50
CA PRO A 106 -10.67 7.60 21.83
C PRO A 106 -9.86 8.60 20.99
N VAL A 107 -10.26 8.78 19.71
CA VAL A 107 -9.61 9.72 18.79
C VAL A 107 -9.93 11.17 19.17
N LYS A 108 -11.21 11.45 19.49
CA LYS A 108 -11.63 12.78 19.92
C LYS A 108 -10.94 13.21 21.22
N ALA A 109 -10.77 12.30 22.16
CA ALA A 109 -10.17 12.57 23.47
C ALA A 109 -8.73 13.10 23.38
N VAL A 110 -7.99 12.78 22.30
CA VAL A 110 -6.60 13.21 22.10
C VAL A 110 -6.43 14.43 21.20
N ASN A 111 -7.53 15.04 20.74
CA ASN A 111 -7.50 16.32 19.99
C ASN A 111 -6.50 16.29 18.80
N PRO A 112 -6.69 15.45 17.78
CA PRO A 112 -5.78 15.40 16.65
C PRO A 112 -5.95 16.58 15.70
N ASP A 113 -4.87 16.96 14.99
CA ASP A 113 -4.88 17.95 13.90
C ASP A 113 -5.36 17.32 12.59
N LEU A 114 -5.06 16.03 12.39
CA LEU A 114 -5.35 15.29 11.17
C LEU A 114 -5.59 13.81 11.52
N ILE A 115 -6.56 13.20 10.84
CA ILE A 115 -6.93 11.79 11.00
C ILE A 115 -6.70 11.04 9.69
N PHE A 116 -6.07 9.87 9.77
CA PHE A 116 -5.99 8.92 8.67
C PHE A 116 -6.77 7.66 9.04
N ILE A 117 -7.73 7.28 8.21
CA ILE A 117 -8.52 6.05 8.42
C ILE A 117 -8.34 5.07 7.28
N SER A 118 -8.39 3.78 7.61
CA SER A 118 -8.30 2.71 6.61
C SER A 118 -9.59 2.58 5.79
N GLY A 119 -9.48 2.00 4.60
CA GLY A 119 -10.63 1.68 3.76
C GLY A 119 -11.65 0.73 4.42
N ARG A 120 -11.27 0.06 5.53
CA ARG A 120 -12.16 -0.84 6.28
C ARG A 120 -13.23 -0.09 7.05
N ILE A 121 -12.92 1.14 7.46
CA ILE A 121 -13.83 2.02 8.22
C ILE A 121 -14.18 3.29 7.43
N ALA A 122 -13.93 3.33 6.13
CA ALA A 122 -14.23 4.49 5.29
C ALA A 122 -15.72 4.89 5.30
N LEU A 123 -16.64 3.97 5.58
CA LEU A 123 -18.06 4.29 5.75
C LEU A 123 -18.34 5.17 6.99
N ALA A 124 -17.43 5.21 7.96
CA ALA A 124 -17.52 6.10 9.12
C ALA A 124 -16.79 7.44 8.91
N TYR A 125 -16.43 7.77 7.66
CA TYR A 125 -15.67 8.96 7.32
C TYR A 125 -16.24 10.23 7.97
N ASP A 126 -17.55 10.48 7.81
CA ASP A 126 -18.17 11.71 8.30
C ASP A 126 -18.11 11.82 9.83
N ALA A 127 -18.17 10.69 10.54
CA ALA A 127 -18.01 10.67 11.99
C ALA A 127 -16.58 11.05 12.43
N PHE A 128 -15.55 10.58 11.73
CA PHE A 128 -14.17 10.99 12.00
C PHE A 128 -13.91 12.42 11.55
N ASN A 129 -14.44 12.84 10.39
CA ASN A 129 -14.26 14.19 9.86
C ASN A 129 -14.95 15.25 10.72
N SER A 130 -15.95 14.90 11.52
CA SER A 130 -16.54 15.80 12.54
C SER A 130 -15.60 16.06 13.73
N VAL A 131 -14.56 15.23 13.92
CA VAL A 131 -13.54 15.40 14.97
C VAL A 131 -12.38 16.27 14.46
N ALA A 132 -11.81 15.93 13.31
CA ALA A 132 -10.77 16.68 12.63
C ALA A 132 -10.74 16.30 11.14
N ALA A 133 -10.06 17.08 10.31
CA ALA A 133 -9.85 16.75 8.90
C ALA A 133 -9.40 15.29 8.75
N THR A 134 -10.04 14.54 7.85
CA THR A 134 -9.85 13.10 7.73
C THR A 134 -9.49 12.70 6.30
N LEU A 135 -8.48 11.84 6.15
CA LEU A 135 -8.04 11.30 4.87
C LEU A 135 -8.09 9.75 4.85
N VAL A 136 -8.34 9.22 3.65
CA VAL A 136 -8.35 7.79 3.35
C VAL A 136 -7.36 7.54 2.20
N LEU A 137 -6.14 7.14 2.51
CA LEU A 137 -5.06 6.92 1.52
C LEU A 137 -4.89 5.42 1.25
N VAL A 138 -5.87 4.83 0.60
CA VAL A 138 -5.89 3.39 0.29
C VAL A 138 -5.72 3.14 -1.21
N PRO A 139 -5.28 1.93 -1.62
CA PRO A 139 -5.17 1.61 -3.03
C PRO A 139 -6.51 1.73 -3.76
N ASP A 140 -6.52 2.47 -4.86
CA ASP A 140 -7.59 2.47 -5.86
C ASP A 140 -7.23 1.51 -7.00
N TYR A 141 -7.70 0.29 -6.90
CA TYR A 141 -7.41 -0.75 -7.89
C TYR A 141 -7.93 -0.45 -9.30
N LYS A 142 -8.81 0.55 -9.47
CA LYS A 142 -9.21 1.01 -10.81
C LYS A 142 -8.09 1.78 -11.50
N LYS A 143 -7.27 2.48 -10.71
CA LYS A 143 -6.06 3.18 -11.19
C LYS A 143 -4.85 2.25 -11.31
N GLY A 144 -4.92 1.08 -10.67
CA GLY A 144 -3.81 0.16 -10.50
C GLY A 144 -3.08 0.34 -9.16
N ALA A 145 -2.53 -0.75 -8.63
CA ALA A 145 -1.90 -0.77 -7.31
C ALA A 145 -0.64 0.12 -7.25
N TRP A 146 0.20 0.08 -8.28
CA TRP A 146 1.42 0.90 -8.36
C TRP A 146 1.12 2.38 -8.57
N ALA A 147 0.15 2.70 -9.43
CA ALA A 147 -0.27 4.09 -9.64
C ALA A 147 -0.86 4.69 -8.36
N SER A 148 -1.70 3.94 -7.65
CA SER A 148 -2.27 4.34 -6.36
C SER A 148 -1.21 4.50 -5.27
N PHE A 149 -0.20 3.61 -5.22
CA PHE A 149 0.92 3.77 -4.28
C PHE A 149 1.62 5.10 -4.51
N LYS A 150 1.98 5.42 -5.76
CA LYS A 150 2.66 6.68 -6.10
C LYS A 150 1.83 7.90 -5.72
N GLU A 151 0.53 7.90 -6.04
CA GLU A 151 -0.38 8.99 -5.72
C GLU A 151 -0.48 9.20 -4.19
N ASN A 152 -0.73 8.12 -3.44
CA ASN A 152 -0.93 8.19 -2.01
C ASN A 152 0.33 8.63 -1.24
N ILE A 153 1.50 8.08 -1.58
CA ILE A 153 2.75 8.47 -0.91
C ILE A 153 3.14 9.91 -1.26
N THR A 154 2.89 10.36 -2.51
CA THR A 154 3.14 11.75 -2.92
C THR A 154 2.20 12.71 -2.19
N THR A 155 0.92 12.36 -2.07
CA THR A 155 -0.07 13.14 -1.32
C THR A 155 0.35 13.27 0.15
N LEU A 156 0.71 12.15 0.78
CA LEU A 156 1.17 12.15 2.16
C LEU A 156 2.46 12.98 2.31
N ALA A 157 3.40 12.86 1.39
CA ALA A 157 4.66 13.61 1.39
C ALA A 157 4.43 15.13 1.31
N ARG A 158 3.51 15.59 0.48
CA ARG A 158 3.14 17.02 0.40
C ARG A 158 2.64 17.57 1.73
N ILE A 159 1.90 16.77 2.50
CA ILE A 159 1.37 17.18 3.82
C ILE A 159 2.52 17.40 4.81
N PHE A 160 3.58 16.57 4.75
CA PHE A 160 4.68 16.59 5.72
C PHE A 160 5.99 17.19 5.19
N GLY A 161 6.03 17.72 3.98
CA GLY A 161 7.26 18.24 3.38
C GLY A 161 8.31 17.17 3.12
N LYS A 162 7.88 15.98 2.71
CA LYS A 162 8.70 14.78 2.49
C LYS A 162 8.74 14.33 1.01
N GLU A 163 8.61 15.29 0.09
CA GLU A 163 8.52 15.02 -1.34
C GLU A 163 9.77 14.34 -1.89
N ASN A 164 10.96 14.71 -1.39
CA ASN A 164 12.22 14.10 -1.82
C ASN A 164 12.31 12.63 -1.37
N GLU A 165 11.92 12.34 -0.14
CA GLU A 165 11.91 10.97 0.42
C GLU A 165 10.91 10.09 -0.34
N ALA A 166 9.73 10.62 -0.66
CA ALA A 166 8.73 9.91 -1.47
C ALA A 166 9.25 9.64 -2.90
N ALA A 167 9.84 10.65 -3.54
CA ALA A 167 10.41 10.51 -4.89
C ALA A 167 11.54 9.46 -4.92
N ALA A 168 12.42 9.45 -3.92
CA ALA A 168 13.48 8.46 -3.79
C ALA A 168 12.92 7.03 -3.62
N ALA A 169 11.90 6.86 -2.77
CA ALA A 169 11.24 5.57 -2.58
C ALA A 169 10.57 5.07 -3.87
N ILE A 170 9.83 5.95 -4.57
CA ILE A 170 9.20 5.64 -5.86
C ILE A 170 10.24 5.21 -6.89
N ALA A 171 11.35 5.94 -7.03
CA ALA A 171 12.41 5.62 -7.98
C ALA A 171 13.08 4.27 -7.66
N GLY A 172 13.35 4.01 -6.38
CA GLY A 172 13.91 2.74 -5.92
C GLY A 172 13.01 1.55 -6.23
N PHE A 173 11.71 1.65 -5.94
CA PHE A 173 10.75 0.60 -6.25
C PHE A 173 10.52 0.45 -7.75
N GLN A 174 10.48 1.54 -8.53
CA GLN A 174 10.35 1.46 -9.99
C GLN A 174 11.46 0.62 -10.62
N LYS A 175 12.72 0.84 -10.20
CA LYS A 175 13.87 0.06 -10.66
C LYS A 175 13.70 -1.45 -10.40
N ARG A 176 13.20 -1.82 -9.21
CA ARG A 176 12.92 -3.23 -8.85
C ARG A 176 11.77 -3.80 -9.67
N ILE A 177 10.69 -3.02 -9.83
CA ILE A 177 9.52 -3.39 -10.65
C ILE A 177 9.96 -3.68 -12.09
N ASP A 178 10.83 -2.84 -12.68
CA ASP A 178 11.30 -3.01 -14.05
C ASP A 178 12.15 -4.27 -14.19
N ALA A 179 13.01 -4.57 -13.21
CA ALA A 179 13.82 -5.80 -13.18
C ALA A 179 12.93 -7.05 -13.06
N ILE A 180 11.95 -7.04 -12.16
CA ILE A 180 10.97 -8.12 -11.99
C ILE A 180 10.18 -8.31 -13.29
N ARG A 181 9.67 -7.24 -13.88
CA ARG A 181 8.89 -7.28 -15.14
C ARG A 181 9.67 -7.90 -16.28
N ALA A 182 10.93 -7.53 -16.43
CA ALA A 182 11.81 -8.11 -17.44
C ALA A 182 12.01 -9.61 -17.24
N LYS A 183 12.08 -10.07 -16.00
CA LYS A 183 12.27 -11.49 -15.66
C LYS A 183 10.99 -12.30 -15.73
N ALA A 184 9.87 -11.71 -15.32
CA ALA A 184 8.54 -12.35 -15.34
C ALA A 184 8.05 -12.63 -16.77
N ALA A 185 8.35 -11.74 -17.75
CA ALA A 185 8.16 -11.91 -19.19
C ALA A 185 6.83 -12.59 -19.60
N GLY A 186 5.72 -12.26 -18.92
CA GLY A 186 4.41 -12.86 -19.18
C GLY A 186 4.19 -14.26 -18.58
N GLU A 187 5.06 -14.71 -17.67
CA GLU A 187 4.86 -15.97 -16.93
C GLU A 187 3.42 -16.06 -16.40
N ARG A 188 2.77 -17.19 -16.63
CA ARG A 188 1.36 -17.41 -16.26
C ARG A 188 1.27 -17.78 -14.79
N ILE A 189 0.50 -17.01 -14.02
CA ILE A 189 0.36 -17.23 -12.59
C ILE A 189 -1.07 -17.49 -12.15
N ALA A 190 -1.23 -18.27 -11.10
CA ALA A 190 -2.43 -18.27 -10.27
C ALA A 190 -2.14 -17.53 -8.96
N VAL A 191 -3.05 -16.69 -8.53
CA VAL A 191 -3.03 -16.09 -7.19
C VAL A 191 -4.10 -16.75 -6.35
N MET A 192 -3.71 -17.45 -5.29
CA MET A 192 -4.63 -18.16 -4.40
C MET A 192 -4.70 -17.47 -3.05
N MET A 193 -5.90 -17.21 -2.55
CA MET A 193 -6.10 -16.71 -1.19
C MET A 193 -6.69 -17.81 -0.32
N CYS A 194 -6.08 -18.02 0.85
CA CYS A 194 -6.54 -18.93 1.89
C CYS A 194 -7.17 -18.16 3.03
N VAL A 195 -8.35 -18.59 3.50
CA VAL A 195 -9.06 -18.01 4.65
C VAL A 195 -9.97 -19.03 5.31
N GLY A 196 -9.81 -19.26 6.62
CA GLY A 196 -10.62 -20.21 7.39
C GLY A 196 -10.58 -21.62 6.80
N GLY A 197 -9.44 -22.06 6.29
CA GLY A 197 -9.26 -23.37 5.64
C GLY A 197 -9.76 -23.43 4.20
N ARG A 198 -10.35 -22.38 3.65
CA ARG A 198 -10.81 -22.33 2.24
C ARG A 198 -9.72 -21.74 1.35
N ALA A 199 -9.54 -22.36 0.19
CA ALA A 199 -8.75 -21.84 -0.91
C ALA A 199 -9.65 -21.23 -1.98
N GLY A 200 -9.23 -20.13 -2.59
CA GLY A 200 -9.93 -19.49 -3.71
C GLY A 200 -8.95 -18.78 -4.63
N LEU A 201 -9.17 -18.89 -5.95
CA LEU A 201 -8.33 -18.17 -6.92
C LEU A 201 -8.81 -16.72 -7.05
N LEU A 202 -7.86 -15.80 -7.07
CA LEU A 202 -8.14 -14.38 -7.24
C LEU A 202 -8.04 -13.99 -8.72
N PRO A 203 -8.91 -13.08 -9.18
CA PRO A 203 -8.80 -12.50 -10.51
C PRO A 203 -7.61 -11.53 -10.58
N PRO A 204 -7.23 -11.05 -11.80
CA PRO A 204 -6.13 -10.11 -11.97
C PRO A 204 -6.34 -8.76 -11.28
N GLU A 205 -7.61 -8.36 -11.05
CA GLU A 205 -7.93 -7.08 -10.42
C GLU A 205 -8.05 -7.19 -8.90
N GLY A 206 -7.91 -6.07 -8.22
CA GLY A 206 -8.08 -5.95 -6.77
C GLY A 206 -6.86 -6.41 -6.01
N ARG A 207 -7.07 -7.22 -4.99
CA ARG A 207 -5.97 -7.67 -4.13
C ARG A 207 -4.94 -8.47 -4.91
N CYS A 208 -3.66 -8.16 -4.68
CA CYS A 208 -2.51 -8.72 -5.39
C CYS A 208 -2.41 -8.32 -6.87
N SER A 209 -3.19 -7.33 -7.35
CA SER A 209 -3.13 -6.87 -8.73
C SER A 209 -1.77 -6.28 -9.11
N LEU A 210 -0.93 -5.90 -8.16
CA LEU A 210 0.45 -5.49 -8.40
C LEU A 210 1.20 -6.53 -9.24
N LEU A 211 0.94 -7.84 -9.04
CA LEU A 211 1.59 -8.91 -9.79
C LEU A 211 1.31 -8.83 -11.29
N THR A 212 0.09 -8.49 -11.68
CA THR A 212 -0.33 -8.42 -13.08
C THR A 212 -0.18 -7.02 -13.68
N GLU A 213 -0.55 -6.01 -12.91
CA GLU A 213 -0.61 -4.63 -13.39
C GLU A 213 0.79 -4.01 -13.54
N ALA A 214 1.69 -4.27 -12.57
CA ALA A 214 3.01 -3.65 -12.55
C ALA A 214 4.16 -4.63 -12.80
N LEU A 215 4.07 -5.87 -12.30
CA LEU A 215 5.18 -6.82 -12.32
C LEU A 215 5.23 -7.72 -13.56
N GLY A 216 4.26 -7.62 -14.47
CA GLY A 216 4.31 -8.23 -15.81
C GLY A 216 3.88 -9.69 -15.89
N PHE A 217 3.29 -10.25 -14.84
CA PHE A 217 2.71 -11.59 -14.88
C PHE A 217 1.34 -11.61 -15.58
N THR A 218 0.97 -12.78 -16.10
CA THR A 218 -0.37 -13.02 -16.66
C THR A 218 -1.16 -13.94 -15.72
N ASN A 219 -2.26 -13.43 -15.12
CA ASN A 219 -3.11 -14.26 -14.27
C ASN A 219 -3.93 -15.22 -15.11
N VAL A 220 -3.94 -16.52 -14.73
CA VAL A 220 -4.73 -17.55 -15.43
C VAL A 220 -6.23 -17.43 -15.20
N MET A 221 -6.66 -16.66 -14.19
CA MET A 221 -8.07 -16.37 -13.97
C MET A 221 -8.50 -15.17 -14.82
N PRO A 222 -9.68 -15.21 -15.45
CA PRO A 222 -10.20 -14.07 -16.19
C PRO A 222 -10.51 -12.90 -15.25
N ALA A 223 -10.54 -11.70 -15.84
CA ALA A 223 -11.10 -10.52 -15.19
C ALA A 223 -12.54 -10.76 -14.76
N ARG A 224 -12.96 -10.13 -13.65
CA ARG A 224 -14.35 -10.25 -13.20
C ARG A 224 -15.30 -9.58 -14.17
N THR A 225 -16.27 -10.33 -14.64
CA THR A 225 -17.44 -9.81 -15.34
C THR A 225 -18.55 -9.55 -14.33
N GLY A 226 -18.86 -8.28 -14.03
CA GLY A 226 -19.97 -7.92 -13.12
C GLY A 226 -19.56 -7.00 -11.96
N ALA A 227 -20.58 -6.46 -11.28
CA ALA A 227 -20.37 -5.55 -10.15
C ALA A 227 -19.68 -6.26 -8.97
N THR A 228 -18.71 -5.58 -8.38
CA THR A 228 -18.11 -6.01 -7.12
C THR A 228 -19.24 -6.17 -6.07
N PRO A 229 -19.30 -7.27 -5.30
CA PRO A 229 -20.30 -7.40 -4.26
C PRO A 229 -20.28 -6.18 -3.34
N THR A 230 -21.43 -5.54 -3.18
CA THR A 230 -21.62 -4.37 -2.31
C THR A 230 -21.19 -4.73 -0.88
N LYS A 231 -20.35 -3.89 -0.30
CA LYS A 231 -20.08 -3.92 1.14
C LYS A 231 -21.42 -3.74 1.86
N GLY A 232 -21.83 -4.71 2.65
CA GLY A 232 -23.11 -4.62 3.39
C GLY A 232 -24.02 -5.83 3.22
N ALA A 233 -23.61 -6.86 2.48
CA ALA A 233 -24.36 -8.13 2.48
C ALA A 233 -24.44 -8.70 3.90
N ALA A 234 -25.63 -9.17 4.30
CA ALA A 234 -25.87 -9.80 5.57
C ALA A 234 -24.79 -10.86 5.91
N PRO A 235 -24.42 -11.05 7.17
CA PRO A 235 -23.45 -12.05 7.57
C PRO A 235 -23.84 -13.41 6.99
N ARG A 236 -23.01 -13.95 6.10
CA ARG A 236 -23.23 -15.32 5.58
C ARG A 236 -22.95 -16.29 6.71
N LYS A 237 -23.79 -17.32 6.84
CA LYS A 237 -23.53 -18.45 7.74
C LYS A 237 -22.13 -19.01 7.47
N ALA A 238 -21.39 -19.29 8.53
CA ALA A 238 -20.09 -19.94 8.40
C ALA A 238 -20.25 -21.28 7.64
N PRO A 239 -19.43 -21.56 6.63
CA PRO A 239 -19.53 -22.81 5.89
C PRO A 239 -19.13 -24.00 6.76
N THR A 240 -19.79 -25.12 6.54
CA THR A 240 -19.45 -26.41 7.15
C THR A 240 -18.11 -26.95 6.61
N ALA A 241 -17.51 -27.89 7.33
CA ALA A 241 -16.28 -28.57 6.86
C ALA A 241 -16.46 -29.25 5.49
N ALA A 242 -17.63 -29.83 5.24
CA ALA A 242 -17.96 -30.45 3.96
C ALA A 242 -18.03 -29.42 2.81
N GLU A 243 -18.64 -28.26 3.04
CA GLU A 243 -18.69 -27.17 2.06
C GLU A 243 -17.30 -26.59 1.79
N ILE A 244 -16.44 -26.49 2.81
CA ILE A 244 -15.04 -26.08 2.67
C ILE A 244 -14.30 -27.10 1.78
N ALA A 245 -14.39 -28.38 2.09
CA ALA A 245 -13.74 -29.45 1.33
C ALA A 245 -14.17 -29.45 -0.14
N ALA A 246 -15.48 -29.38 -0.40
CA ALA A 246 -16.03 -29.33 -1.75
C ALA A 246 -15.59 -28.06 -2.52
N GLY A 247 -15.54 -26.91 -1.83
CA GLY A 247 -15.03 -25.66 -2.39
C GLY A 247 -13.55 -25.75 -2.77
N ASN A 248 -12.73 -26.31 -1.89
CA ASN A 248 -11.29 -26.51 -2.13
C ASN A 248 -11.06 -27.47 -3.31
N ALA A 249 -11.80 -28.57 -3.39
CA ALA A 249 -11.70 -29.50 -4.51
C ALA A 249 -11.97 -28.80 -5.86
N LYS A 250 -13.00 -27.95 -5.95
CA LYS A 250 -13.29 -27.15 -7.14
C LYS A 250 -12.17 -26.17 -7.47
N THR A 251 -11.60 -25.51 -6.45
CA THR A 251 -10.50 -24.57 -6.62
C THR A 251 -9.26 -25.28 -7.16
N PHE A 252 -8.89 -26.44 -6.62
CA PHE A 252 -7.72 -27.19 -7.07
C PHE A 252 -7.93 -27.83 -8.45
N ALA A 253 -9.13 -28.31 -8.76
CA ALA A 253 -9.46 -28.76 -10.11
C ALA A 253 -9.28 -27.63 -11.14
N LYS A 254 -9.77 -26.42 -10.81
CA LYS A 254 -9.60 -25.24 -11.68
C LYS A 254 -8.12 -24.84 -11.81
N LEU A 255 -7.36 -24.90 -10.73
CA LEU A 255 -5.92 -24.64 -10.75
C LEU A 255 -5.18 -25.59 -11.68
N LYS A 256 -5.49 -26.89 -11.59
CA LYS A 256 -4.92 -27.93 -12.46
C LYS A 256 -5.33 -27.73 -13.92
N GLU A 257 -6.60 -27.42 -14.19
CA GLU A 257 -7.12 -27.12 -15.53
C GLU A 257 -6.37 -25.95 -16.18
N THR A 258 -6.23 -24.85 -15.44
CA THR A 258 -5.56 -23.63 -15.94
C THR A 258 -4.04 -23.78 -16.03
N ASN A 259 -3.48 -24.70 -15.26
CA ASN A 259 -2.08 -25.10 -15.25
C ASN A 259 -1.11 -23.93 -15.33
N PRO A 260 -1.04 -23.08 -14.28
CA PRO A 260 -0.12 -21.94 -14.24
C PRO A 260 1.35 -22.39 -14.15
N ASP A 261 2.26 -21.51 -14.53
CA ASP A 261 3.71 -21.73 -14.39
C ASP A 261 4.16 -21.54 -12.94
N ARG A 262 3.43 -20.72 -12.16
CA ARG A 262 3.69 -20.41 -10.75
C ARG A 262 2.39 -20.17 -9.98
N VAL A 263 2.42 -20.43 -8.67
CA VAL A 263 1.32 -20.10 -7.75
C VAL A 263 1.82 -19.19 -6.65
N PHE A 264 1.19 -18.02 -6.50
CA PHE A 264 1.36 -17.15 -5.34
C PHE A 264 0.21 -17.38 -4.37
N VAL A 265 0.53 -17.55 -3.09
CA VAL A 265 -0.46 -17.86 -2.05
C VAL A 265 -0.49 -16.76 -1.01
N LEU A 266 -1.65 -16.15 -0.82
CA LEU A 266 -1.92 -15.18 0.25
C LEU A 266 -2.74 -15.87 1.36
N ASN A 267 -2.11 -16.18 2.48
CA ASN A 267 -2.82 -16.70 3.64
C ASN A 267 -3.34 -15.54 4.51
N LYS A 268 -4.65 -15.28 4.41
CA LYS A 268 -5.28 -14.19 5.16
C LYS A 268 -5.28 -14.44 6.67
N ASP A 269 -5.41 -15.69 7.11
CA ASP A 269 -5.47 -16.00 8.54
C ASP A 269 -4.14 -15.64 9.21
N LEU A 270 -3.00 -15.96 8.56
CA LEU A 270 -1.69 -15.52 8.98
C LEU A 270 -1.53 -14.00 8.90
N ALA A 271 -2.04 -13.40 7.83
CA ALA A 271 -1.94 -11.94 7.64
C ALA A 271 -2.61 -11.13 8.76
N VAL A 272 -3.72 -11.62 9.31
CA VAL A 272 -4.46 -10.92 10.37
C VAL A 272 -4.18 -11.45 11.78
N GLY A 273 -3.27 -12.42 11.93
CA GLY A 273 -2.93 -13.02 13.22
C GLY A 273 -4.11 -13.79 13.83
N ALA A 274 -4.80 -14.61 13.03
CA ALA A 274 -5.84 -15.48 13.55
C ALA A 274 -5.27 -16.46 14.60
N LYS A 275 -6.03 -16.76 15.64
CA LYS A 275 -5.57 -17.64 16.72
C LYS A 275 -5.19 -19.05 16.25
N GLU A 276 -5.96 -19.58 15.30
CA GLU A 276 -5.78 -20.94 14.73
C GLU A 276 -5.75 -20.86 13.20
N PRO A 277 -4.66 -20.30 12.61
CA PRO A 277 -4.57 -20.19 11.17
C PRO A 277 -4.46 -21.57 10.54
N LYS A 278 -5.22 -21.82 9.47
CA LYS A 278 -5.02 -23.02 8.65
C LYS A 278 -3.88 -22.77 7.68
N LEU A 279 -2.78 -23.50 7.85
CA LEU A 279 -1.60 -23.41 6.99
C LEU A 279 -1.88 -23.99 5.61
N LEU A 280 -1.11 -23.57 4.62
CA LEU A 280 -1.24 -24.06 3.24
C LEU A 280 -1.15 -25.58 3.16
N GLU A 281 -0.18 -26.17 3.87
CA GLU A 281 0.02 -27.62 3.95
C GLU A 281 -1.25 -28.35 4.39
N ALA A 282 -1.91 -27.89 5.45
CA ALA A 282 -3.15 -28.48 5.94
C ALA A 282 -4.33 -28.33 4.95
N ILE A 283 -4.38 -27.23 4.19
CA ILE A 283 -5.43 -26.97 3.20
C ILE A 283 -5.23 -27.85 1.95
N THR A 284 -3.98 -28.16 1.60
CA THR A 284 -3.61 -28.91 0.39
C THR A 284 -3.38 -30.40 0.64
N ALA A 285 -3.37 -30.83 1.90
CA ALA A 285 -3.18 -32.23 2.28
C ALA A 285 -4.17 -33.15 1.57
N GLY A 286 -3.67 -34.19 0.88
CA GLY A 286 -4.50 -35.18 0.15
C GLY A 286 -5.17 -34.66 -1.13
N GLN A 287 -4.93 -33.41 -1.54
CA GLN A 287 -5.54 -32.81 -2.73
C GLN A 287 -4.76 -33.20 -4.00
N LYS A 288 -5.26 -34.23 -4.70
CA LYS A 288 -4.59 -34.78 -5.89
C LYS A 288 -4.40 -33.77 -7.01
N ASP A 289 -5.39 -32.88 -7.22
CA ASP A 289 -5.32 -31.87 -8.28
C ASP A 289 -4.30 -30.79 -7.95
N TRP A 290 -4.17 -30.40 -6.67
CA TRP A 290 -3.08 -29.56 -6.21
C TRP A 290 -1.72 -30.20 -6.52
N ALA A 291 -1.50 -31.41 -6.01
CA ALA A 291 -0.23 -32.14 -6.23
C ALA A 291 0.05 -32.43 -7.71
N GLY A 292 -1.02 -32.54 -8.53
CA GLY A 292 -0.94 -32.76 -9.97
C GLY A 292 -0.59 -31.53 -10.81
N THR A 293 -0.67 -30.30 -10.23
CA THR A 293 -0.38 -29.04 -10.93
C THR A 293 1.11 -28.92 -11.26
N ALA A 294 1.48 -28.47 -12.46
CA ALA A 294 2.87 -28.39 -12.89
C ALA A 294 3.69 -27.44 -12.00
N ALA A 295 3.16 -26.28 -11.64
CA ALA A 295 3.83 -25.34 -10.73
C ALA A 295 4.15 -25.97 -9.36
N VAL A 296 3.24 -26.77 -8.81
CA VAL A 296 3.44 -27.46 -7.52
C VAL A 296 4.54 -28.51 -7.63
N LYS A 297 4.51 -29.36 -8.68
CA LYS A 297 5.55 -30.36 -8.95
C LYS A 297 6.94 -29.74 -9.15
N ALA A 298 6.99 -28.55 -9.73
CA ALA A 298 8.24 -27.82 -9.98
C ALA A 298 8.71 -26.97 -8.77
N GLY A 299 8.01 -27.04 -7.62
CA GLY A 299 8.34 -26.22 -6.45
C GLY A 299 8.13 -24.70 -6.65
N ARG A 300 7.33 -24.31 -7.65
CA ARG A 300 7.06 -22.91 -7.97
C ARG A 300 5.80 -22.40 -7.26
N VAL A 301 5.73 -22.65 -5.97
CA VAL A 301 4.69 -22.13 -5.07
C VAL A 301 5.35 -21.17 -4.10
N THR A 302 4.84 -19.95 -4.00
CA THR A 302 5.38 -18.92 -3.12
C THR A 302 4.28 -18.43 -2.18
N GLU A 303 4.45 -18.65 -0.88
CA GLU A 303 3.62 -17.99 0.13
C GLU A 303 4.08 -16.55 0.29
N LEU A 304 3.16 -15.63 0.07
CA LEU A 304 3.39 -14.19 0.15
C LEU A 304 3.48 -13.74 1.62
N THR A 305 4.26 -12.72 1.91
CA THR A 305 4.30 -12.06 3.22
C THR A 305 2.95 -11.46 3.54
N GLY A 306 2.03 -12.28 4.08
CA GLY A 306 0.61 -11.99 4.23
C GLY A 306 0.29 -10.60 4.79
N PRO A 307 0.90 -10.16 5.91
CA PRO A 307 0.64 -8.82 6.45
C PRO A 307 0.94 -7.68 5.47
N ALA A 308 2.01 -7.78 4.66
CA ALA A 308 2.34 -6.77 3.65
C ALA A 308 1.27 -6.68 2.55
N TRP A 309 0.89 -7.84 1.98
CA TRP A 309 -0.09 -7.94 0.89
C TRP A 309 -1.54 -7.74 1.33
N TYR A 310 -1.85 -7.86 2.62
CA TYR A 310 -3.24 -7.82 3.10
C TYR A 310 -3.56 -6.61 3.97
N LEU A 311 -2.63 -6.12 4.78
CA LEU A 311 -2.85 -5.06 5.75
C LEU A 311 -2.08 -3.78 5.44
N GLY A 312 -0.83 -3.91 4.97
CA GLY A 312 0.11 -2.81 4.81
C GLY A 312 0.23 -2.29 3.37
N GLU A 313 -0.59 -2.78 2.42
CA GLU A 313 -0.54 -2.33 1.02
C GLU A 313 -0.68 -0.80 0.94
N GLY A 314 0.31 -0.13 0.34
CA GLY A 314 0.46 1.33 0.32
C GLY A 314 1.56 1.87 1.23
N GLY A 315 2.12 1.06 2.14
CA GLY A 315 3.26 1.42 2.97
C GLY A 315 4.60 1.05 2.31
N VAL A 316 5.65 1.83 2.59
CA VAL A 316 6.98 1.62 1.99
C VAL A 316 7.62 0.30 2.42
N TYR A 317 7.49 -0.10 3.69
CA TYR A 317 8.05 -1.37 4.15
C TYR A 317 7.26 -2.58 3.65
N SER A 318 5.95 -2.43 3.46
CA SER A 318 5.13 -3.46 2.83
C SER A 318 5.43 -3.59 1.34
N MET A 319 5.60 -2.49 0.60
CA MET A 319 6.00 -2.52 -0.81
C MET A 319 7.36 -3.22 -0.98
N ASP A 320 8.34 -2.90 -0.11
CA ASP A 320 9.64 -3.57 -0.11
C ASP A 320 9.51 -5.09 0.02
N ARG A 321 8.68 -5.57 0.97
CA ARG A 321 8.43 -7.01 1.18
C ARG A 321 7.68 -7.66 0.05
N MET A 322 6.70 -6.96 -0.51
CA MET A 322 5.93 -7.44 -1.65
C MET A 322 6.84 -7.67 -2.86
N LEU A 323 7.75 -6.75 -3.15
CA LEU A 323 8.73 -6.92 -4.22
C LEU A 323 9.74 -8.02 -3.88
N THR A 324 10.22 -8.09 -2.63
CA THR A 324 11.16 -9.13 -2.17
C THR A 324 10.56 -10.54 -2.29
N ASP A 325 9.27 -10.73 -2.00
CA ASP A 325 8.60 -12.03 -2.21
C ASP A 325 8.69 -12.47 -3.67
N VAL A 326 8.50 -11.53 -4.59
CA VAL A 326 8.52 -11.82 -6.04
C VAL A 326 9.95 -11.99 -6.56
N GLU A 327 10.90 -11.18 -6.10
CA GLU A 327 12.32 -11.32 -6.43
C GLU A 327 12.83 -12.72 -6.04
N LYS A 328 12.57 -13.15 -4.81
CA LYS A 328 12.93 -14.50 -4.34
C LYS A 328 12.27 -15.59 -5.20
N ALA A 329 11.00 -15.42 -5.54
CA ALA A 329 10.28 -16.36 -6.39
C ALA A 329 10.89 -16.51 -7.78
N LEU A 330 11.52 -15.45 -8.30
CA LEU A 330 12.15 -15.40 -9.62
C LEU A 330 13.67 -15.69 -9.58
N GLY A 331 14.29 -15.79 -8.38
CA GLY A 331 15.73 -15.93 -8.22
C GLY A 331 16.52 -14.67 -8.59
N LEU A 332 15.99 -13.51 -8.25
CA LEU A 332 16.62 -12.18 -8.40
C LEU A 332 17.33 -11.76 -7.12
#